data_65820aecdc08a9a07b6a4211342d60e3
#
_entry.id   65820aecdc08a9a07b6a4211342d60e3
#
_cell.length_a   1.000
_cell.length_b   1.000
_cell.length_c   1.000
_cell.angle_alpha   90.00
_cell.angle_beta   90.00
_cell.angle_gamma   90.00
#
_symmetry.space_group_name_H-M   'P 1'
#
loop_
_entity.id
_entity.type
_entity.pdbx_description
1 polymer ?
#
loop_
_entity_poly.entity_id
_entity_poly.type
_entity_poly.pdbx_seq_one_letter_code
_entity_poly.pdbx_strand_id
1 'polypeptide(L)'
;MTLPIAPLSHIALPPAEYDRAYAGKLTVLKEDNYVFIRHVCADTPNPIACSFRTYDSASGETISCLIMLGPDTWSDERAMRHEMAHCNGWPGDHPGARYSD
;
A
#
# COMPACT_ATOMS: atom_id res chain seq x y z
N MET A 1 -12.58 0.01 -26.25
CA MET A 1 -11.59 -0.67 -25.42
C MET A 1 -11.22 0.22 -24.26
N THR A 2 -11.45 -0.24 -23.08
CA THR A 2 -11.07 0.49 -21.87
C THR A 2 -9.58 0.29 -21.65
N LEU A 3 -8.84 1.39 -21.55
CA LEU A 3 -7.46 1.29 -21.13
C LEU A 3 -7.43 0.81 -19.69
N PRO A 4 -6.72 -0.25 -19.41
CA PRO A 4 -6.61 -0.68 -18.04
C PRO A 4 -5.89 0.41 -17.22
N ILE A 5 -6.34 0.59 -16.02
CA ILE A 5 -5.53 1.20 -14.98
C ILE A 5 -4.20 0.45 -15.01
N ALA A 6 -3.09 1.12 -14.67
CA ALA A 6 -1.77 0.51 -14.71
C ALA A 6 -1.84 -0.96 -14.31
N PRO A 7 -1.27 -1.87 -15.10
CA PRO A 7 -1.35 -3.29 -14.79
C PRO A 7 -0.91 -3.55 -13.35
N LEU A 8 -1.65 -4.43 -12.66
CA LEU A 8 -1.31 -4.76 -11.26
C LEU A 8 0.11 -5.30 -11.14
N SER A 9 0.64 -5.89 -12.21
CA SER A 9 2.05 -6.30 -12.29
C SER A 9 3.04 -5.15 -12.15
N HIS A 10 2.59 -3.90 -12.30
CA HIS A 10 3.43 -2.72 -12.08
C HIS A 10 3.45 -2.27 -10.62
N ILE A 11 2.67 -2.89 -9.75
CA ILE A 11 2.74 -2.63 -8.32
C ILE A 11 4.08 -3.21 -7.84
N ALA A 12 4.90 -2.33 -7.26
CA ALA A 12 6.21 -2.75 -6.77
C ALA A 12 6.07 -3.70 -5.58
N LEU A 13 6.88 -4.76 -5.57
CA LEU A 13 7.02 -5.61 -4.41
C LEU A 13 8.12 -5.06 -3.50
N PRO A 14 7.95 -5.16 -2.19
CA PRO A 14 8.96 -4.70 -1.25
C PRO A 14 10.16 -5.63 -1.19
N PRO A 15 11.30 -5.14 -0.71
CA PRO A 15 12.41 -6.05 -0.38
C PRO A 15 11.99 -7.01 0.74
N ALA A 16 12.70 -8.12 0.84
CA ALA A 16 12.33 -9.24 1.73
C ALA A 16 12.10 -8.83 3.19
N GLU A 17 12.86 -7.86 3.68
CA GLU A 17 12.75 -7.42 5.07
C GLU A 17 11.38 -6.84 5.45
N TYR A 18 10.66 -6.31 4.45
CA TYR A 18 9.32 -5.74 4.67
C TYR A 18 8.21 -6.62 4.12
N ASP A 19 8.54 -7.68 3.38
CA ASP A 19 7.58 -8.51 2.66
C ASP A 19 6.96 -9.56 3.58
N ARG A 20 6.16 -9.08 4.52
CA ARG A 20 5.45 -9.92 5.47
C ARG A 20 4.15 -9.25 5.88
N ALA A 21 3.22 -10.03 6.41
CA ALA A 21 1.99 -9.47 6.98
C ALA A 21 2.32 -8.58 8.18
N TYR A 22 1.65 -7.44 8.25
CA TYR A 22 1.75 -6.59 9.42
C TYR A 22 1.00 -7.24 10.57
N ALA A 23 1.69 -7.48 11.68
CA ALA A 23 1.14 -8.23 12.82
C ALA A 23 0.47 -7.34 13.88
N GLY A 24 0.53 -6.03 13.71
CA GLY A 24 -0.04 -5.09 14.68
C GLY A 24 -1.51 -4.76 14.39
N LYS A 25 -1.96 -3.63 14.94
CA LYS A 25 -3.33 -3.17 14.76
C LYS A 25 -3.53 -2.67 13.34
N LEU A 26 -4.36 -3.36 12.58
CA LEU A 26 -4.59 -3.12 11.15
C LEU A 26 -6.06 -2.86 10.87
N THR A 27 -6.32 -1.83 10.06
CA THR A 27 -7.65 -1.58 9.49
C THR A 27 -7.50 -1.58 7.97
N VAL A 28 -8.33 -2.34 7.28
CA VAL A 28 -8.37 -2.38 5.81
C VAL A 28 -9.71 -1.86 5.35
N LEU A 29 -9.69 -0.79 4.55
CA LEU A 29 -10.90 -0.19 3.98
C LEU A 29 -10.91 -0.42 2.48
N LYS A 30 -12.02 -0.97 1.98
CA LYS A 30 -12.26 -1.12 0.55
C LYS A 30 -13.12 0.05 0.09
N GLU A 31 -12.59 0.83 -0.84
CA GLU A 31 -13.24 2.03 -1.34
C GLU A 31 -13.47 1.93 -2.84
N ASP A 32 -14.69 2.16 -3.29
CA ASP A 32 -15.04 2.06 -4.71
C ASP A 32 -14.96 3.40 -5.47
N ASN A 33 -14.77 4.49 -4.76
CA ASN A 33 -14.73 5.83 -5.36
C ASN A 33 -13.29 6.31 -5.53
N TYR A 34 -12.78 6.29 -6.76
CA TYR A 34 -11.41 6.73 -7.04
C TYR A 34 -11.17 8.22 -6.80
N VAL A 35 -12.21 9.05 -6.86
CA VAL A 35 -12.06 10.47 -6.53
C VAL A 35 -11.71 10.60 -5.05
N PHE A 36 -12.38 9.83 -4.20
CA PHE A 36 -12.10 9.79 -2.78
C PHE A 36 -10.70 9.24 -2.50
N ILE A 37 -10.32 8.15 -3.18
CA ILE A 37 -8.99 7.55 -3.03
C ILE A 37 -7.91 8.55 -3.41
N ARG A 38 -8.06 9.26 -4.53
CA ARG A 38 -7.09 10.29 -4.94
C ARG A 38 -6.98 11.42 -3.93
N HIS A 39 -8.09 11.76 -3.30
CA HIS A 39 -8.11 12.80 -2.28
C HIS A 39 -7.36 12.35 -1.02
N VAL A 40 -7.64 11.15 -0.56
CA VAL A 40 -7.04 10.60 0.67
C VAL A 40 -5.58 10.22 0.47
N CYS A 41 -5.24 9.65 -0.69
CA CYS A 41 -3.87 9.22 -1.03
C CYS A 41 -3.13 10.31 -1.82
N ALA A 42 -3.27 11.57 -1.42
CA ALA A 42 -2.88 12.73 -2.21
C ALA A 42 -1.38 12.80 -2.57
N ASP A 43 -0.52 12.13 -1.81
CA ASP A 43 0.92 12.17 -2.05
C ASP A 43 1.37 11.24 -3.18
N THR A 44 0.47 10.46 -3.75
CA THR A 44 0.78 9.48 -4.78
C THR A 44 0.05 9.85 -6.08
N PRO A 45 0.74 9.94 -7.23
CA PRO A 45 0.08 10.16 -8.52
C PRO A 45 -0.79 8.96 -8.89
N ASN A 46 -2.05 9.21 -9.26
CA ASN A 46 -3.00 8.17 -9.70
C ASN A 46 -3.03 6.95 -8.76
N PRO A 47 -3.28 7.16 -7.47
CA PRO A 47 -3.22 6.06 -6.50
C PRO A 47 -4.37 5.07 -6.72
N ILE A 48 -4.07 3.79 -6.57
CA ILE A 48 -5.08 2.72 -6.58
C ILE A 48 -5.24 2.12 -5.20
N ALA A 49 -4.29 2.39 -4.30
CA ALA A 49 -4.31 2.00 -2.91
C ALA A 49 -3.29 2.85 -2.16
N CYS A 50 -3.44 2.97 -0.87
CA CYS A 50 -2.43 3.60 -0.03
C CYS A 50 -2.53 3.09 1.41
N SER A 51 -1.52 3.40 2.20
CA SER A 51 -1.48 3.03 3.61
C SER A 51 -1.07 4.22 4.47
N PHE A 52 -1.58 4.23 5.69
CA PHE A 52 -1.27 5.25 6.67
C PHE A 52 -0.78 4.57 7.94
N ARG A 53 0.44 4.86 8.30
CA ARG A 53 1.09 4.26 9.44
C ARG A 53 1.16 5.27 10.58
N THR A 54 0.63 4.90 11.76
CA THR A 54 0.89 5.63 12.99
C THR A 54 2.08 4.98 13.66
N TYR A 55 3.08 5.75 14.01
CA TYR A 55 4.32 5.20 14.55
C TYR A 55 4.81 5.97 15.76
N ASP A 56 5.60 5.30 16.56
CA ASP A 56 6.29 5.92 17.68
C ASP A 56 7.48 6.72 17.17
N SER A 57 7.51 8.02 17.45
CA SER A 57 8.55 8.91 16.91
C SER A 57 9.95 8.61 17.49
N ALA A 58 10.03 7.99 18.66
CA ALA A 58 11.31 7.67 19.29
C ALA A 58 11.92 6.38 18.71
N SER A 59 11.10 5.34 18.51
CA SER A 59 11.57 4.03 18.05
C SER A 59 11.38 3.81 16.55
N GLY A 60 10.46 4.55 15.91
CA GLY A 60 10.06 4.31 14.52
C GLY A 60 9.13 3.12 14.35
N GLU A 61 8.78 2.42 15.41
CA GLU A 61 7.90 1.26 15.32
C GLU A 61 6.47 1.65 15.02
N THR A 62 5.79 0.87 14.19
CA THR A 62 4.40 1.09 13.85
C THR A 62 3.49 0.73 15.02
N ILE A 63 2.63 1.67 15.40
CA ILE A 63 1.62 1.46 16.46
C ILE A 63 0.35 0.90 15.85
N SER A 64 -0.06 1.44 14.69
CA SER A 64 -1.25 1.00 13.95
C SER A 64 -1.10 1.36 12.49
N CYS A 65 -1.86 0.69 11.64
CA CYS A 65 -1.81 0.93 10.21
C CYS A 65 -3.22 0.85 9.60
N LEU A 66 -3.50 1.73 8.66
CA LEU A 66 -4.72 1.71 7.88
C LEU A 66 -4.35 1.55 6.42
N ILE A 67 -4.96 0.57 5.75
CA ILE A 67 -4.79 0.36 4.32
C ILE A 67 -6.11 0.68 3.63
N MET A 68 -6.07 1.54 2.61
CA MET A 68 -7.22 1.83 1.76
C MET A 68 -6.98 1.20 0.40
N LEU A 69 -7.92 0.39 -0.06
CA LEU A 69 -7.83 -0.33 -1.33
C LEU A 69 -8.91 0.12 -2.29
N GLY A 70 -8.51 0.51 -3.50
CA GLY A 70 -9.43 0.75 -4.59
C GLY A 70 -9.93 -0.57 -5.20
N PRO A 71 -10.99 -0.52 -6.04
CA PRO A 71 -11.66 -1.73 -6.53
C PRO A 71 -10.74 -2.72 -7.23
N ASP A 72 -9.77 -2.25 -7.99
CA ASP A 72 -8.87 -3.14 -8.73
C ASP A 72 -7.89 -3.90 -7.84
N THR A 73 -7.80 -3.51 -6.56
CA THR A 73 -6.85 -4.11 -5.64
C THR A 73 -7.48 -4.95 -4.55
N TRP A 74 -8.83 -5.03 -4.51
CA TRP A 74 -9.55 -5.68 -3.41
C TRP A 74 -9.16 -7.14 -3.20
N SER A 75 -8.86 -7.86 -4.28
CA SER A 75 -8.48 -9.26 -4.23
C SER A 75 -7.06 -9.51 -4.73
N ASP A 76 -6.26 -8.44 -4.85
CA ASP A 76 -4.92 -8.54 -5.38
C ASP A 76 -3.91 -8.71 -4.25
N GLU A 77 -3.30 -9.88 -4.22
CA GLU A 77 -2.30 -10.22 -3.21
C GLU A 77 -1.06 -9.33 -3.32
N ARG A 78 -0.68 -8.96 -4.54
CA ARG A 78 0.50 -8.10 -4.77
C ARG A 78 0.29 -6.72 -4.19
N ALA A 79 -0.91 -6.14 -4.39
CA ALA A 79 -1.25 -4.85 -3.81
C ALA A 79 -1.22 -4.91 -2.28
N MET A 80 -1.77 -5.97 -1.71
CA MET A 80 -1.77 -6.13 -0.25
C MET A 80 -0.36 -6.27 0.30
N ARG A 81 0.51 -7.04 -0.37
CA ARG A 81 1.92 -7.17 0.04
C ARG A 81 2.63 -5.82 0.02
N HIS A 82 2.37 -5.01 -1.01
CA HIS A 82 2.93 -3.66 -1.13
C HIS A 82 2.50 -2.79 0.06
N GLU A 83 1.19 -2.76 0.35
CA GLU A 83 0.67 -1.90 1.42
C GLU A 83 1.08 -2.41 2.81
N MET A 84 1.08 -3.72 3.03
CA MET A 84 1.55 -4.29 4.28
C MET A 84 3.01 -3.95 4.55
N ALA A 85 3.83 -3.89 3.50
CA ALA A 85 5.23 -3.51 3.62
C ALA A 85 5.38 -2.09 4.17
N HIS A 86 4.53 -1.16 3.72
CA HIS A 86 4.54 0.19 4.29
C HIS A 86 4.13 0.19 5.76
N CYS A 87 3.18 -0.66 6.13
CA CYS A 87 2.83 -0.84 7.55
C CYS A 87 4.03 -1.34 8.35
N ASN A 88 4.88 -2.16 7.75
CA ASN A 88 6.10 -2.70 8.38
C ASN A 88 7.27 -1.70 8.38
N GLY A 89 7.08 -0.50 7.83
CA GLY A 89 8.08 0.54 7.84
C GLY A 89 8.81 0.78 6.52
N TRP A 90 8.40 0.12 5.43
CA TRP A 90 9.01 0.37 4.12
C TRP A 90 8.75 1.83 3.73
N PRO A 91 9.81 2.61 3.45
CA PRO A 91 9.64 4.03 3.14
C PRO A 91 8.80 4.29 1.91
N GLY A 92 8.12 5.45 1.90
CA GLY A 92 7.20 5.82 0.82
C GLY A 92 7.87 6.02 -0.54
N ASP A 93 9.20 6.24 -0.58
CA ASP A 93 9.96 6.35 -1.83
C ASP A 93 10.39 4.98 -2.38
N HIS A 94 9.95 3.89 -1.76
CA HIS A 94 10.08 2.52 -2.26
C HIS A 94 11.51 2.02 -2.47
N PRO A 95 12.45 2.23 -1.52
CA PRO A 95 13.81 1.74 -1.71
C PRO A 95 13.83 0.21 -1.82
N GLY A 96 14.62 -0.30 -2.78
CA GLY A 96 14.73 -1.73 -2.99
C GLY A 96 13.52 -2.38 -3.64
N ALA A 97 12.63 -1.60 -4.25
CA ALA A 97 11.44 -2.11 -4.90
C ALA A 97 11.76 -3.14 -5.98
N ARG A 98 10.94 -4.21 -6.05
CA ARG A 98 11.09 -5.27 -7.05
C ARG A 98 9.83 -5.29 -7.93
N TYR A 99 10.01 -5.46 -9.22
CA TYR A 99 8.90 -5.51 -10.17
C TYR A 99 8.69 -6.92 -10.75
N SER A 100 9.57 -7.84 -10.39
CA SER A 100 9.41 -9.27 -10.70
C SER A 100 9.74 -10.09 -9.45
N ASP A 101 9.10 -11.23 -9.36
CA ASP A 101 9.31 -12.15 -8.24
C ASP A 101 10.67 -12.86 -8.32
#